data_89b91c182c866d6f264fe353c98257a2
#
_entry.id   89b91c182c866d6f264fe353c98257a2
#
_cell.length_a   1.000
_cell.length_b   1.000
_cell.length_c   1.000
_cell.angle_alpha   90.00
_cell.angle_beta   90.00
_cell.angle_gamma   90.00
#
_symmetry.space_group_name_H-M   'P 1'
#
loop_
_entity.id
_entity.type
_entity.pdbx_description
1 polymer ?
#
loop_
_entity_poly.entity_id
_entity_poly.type
_entity_poly.pdbx_seq_one_letter_code
_entity_poly.pdbx_strand_id
1 'polypeptide(L)'
;LDFRRQRQMCIRDRLKEFLDQFGFEYEFASATDYYKNGNFDETLSKILENYEAIINIILPTIGEERKKTYSPFLPICPDTGQVLLAKVLDYNTKEKSILYEHPNTQEEKETSILGGKCKLQWKADWAMRWVALGVDYEMAGKDLIESVTLSGKICKAIGGFAPVGFNYELFFDEKGEKISKSKGN
;
A
#
# COMPACT_ATOMS: atom_id res chain seq x y z
N LEU A 1 24.54 8.22 -3.73
CA LEU A 1 23.59 8.80 -2.77
C LEU A 1 22.19 8.74 -3.40
N ASP A 2 21.31 7.92 -2.80
CA ASP A 2 19.94 7.74 -3.30
C ASP A 2 19.07 8.93 -2.83
N PHE A 3 18.91 9.91 -3.70
CA PHE A 3 18.11 11.12 -3.44
C PHE A 3 16.64 10.82 -3.04
N ARG A 4 16.08 9.68 -3.48
CA ARG A 4 14.72 9.27 -3.09
C ARG A 4 14.68 8.85 -1.63
N ARG A 5 15.65 8.07 -1.19
CA ARG A 5 15.77 7.60 0.19
C ARG A 5 16.02 8.77 1.15
N GLN A 6 16.86 9.71 0.75
CA GLN A 6 17.15 10.93 1.52
C GLN A 6 15.92 11.85 1.65
N ARG A 7 15.15 12.02 0.55
CA ARG A 7 13.90 12.81 0.57
C ARG A 7 12.84 12.16 1.48
N GLN A 8 12.72 10.86 1.49
CA GLN A 8 11.76 10.14 2.33
C GLN A 8 12.12 10.21 3.82
N MET A 9 13.42 10.17 4.16
CA MET A 9 13.91 10.41 5.52
C MET A 9 13.58 11.82 5.99
N CYS A 10 13.83 12.85 5.17
CA CYS A 10 13.51 14.24 5.53
C CYS A 10 12.02 14.48 5.80
N ILE A 11 11.12 13.83 5.06
CA ILE A 11 9.65 13.94 5.29
C ILE A 11 9.27 13.28 6.63
N ARG A 12 9.82 12.12 6.94
CA ARG A 12 9.59 11.41 8.20
C ARG A 12 10.04 12.24 9.41
N ASP A 13 11.24 12.79 9.32
CA ASP A 13 11.83 13.55 10.41
C ASP A 13 11.04 14.83 10.67
N ARG A 14 10.65 15.56 9.64
CA ARG A 14 9.79 16.75 9.76
C ARG A 14 8.42 16.45 10.34
N LEU A 15 7.79 15.31 9.98
CA LEU A 15 6.53 14.91 10.57
C LEU A 15 6.67 14.64 12.07
N LYS A 16 7.73 13.94 12.46
CA LYS A 16 8.03 13.68 13.88
C LYS A 16 8.27 14.97 14.64
N GLU A 17 9.15 15.84 14.14
CA GLU A 17 9.42 17.17 14.74
C GLU A 17 8.13 17.98 14.94
N PHE A 18 7.23 17.95 13.95
CA PHE A 18 5.93 18.61 14.04
C PHE A 18 5.07 18.01 15.16
N LEU A 19 4.93 16.70 15.22
CA LEU A 19 4.14 16.01 16.23
C LEU A 19 4.71 16.26 17.64
N ASP A 20 6.03 16.19 17.78
CA ASP A 20 6.76 16.42 19.03
C ASP A 20 6.57 17.87 19.51
N GLN A 21 6.63 18.85 18.58
CA GLN A 21 6.44 20.30 18.88
C GLN A 21 5.05 20.57 19.47
N PHE A 22 4.02 19.83 19.04
CA PHE A 22 2.65 19.98 19.55
C PHE A 22 2.34 19.06 20.75
N GLY A 23 3.31 18.27 21.19
CA GLY A 23 3.17 17.38 22.34
C GLY A 23 2.20 16.23 22.13
N PHE A 24 2.02 15.77 20.88
CA PHE A 24 1.20 14.60 20.60
C PHE A 24 1.91 13.32 21.04
N GLU A 25 1.17 12.45 21.70
CA GLU A 25 1.59 11.07 21.94
C GLU A 25 1.26 10.23 20.69
N TYR A 26 2.27 9.58 20.09
CA TYR A 26 2.09 8.76 18.89
C TYR A 26 3.08 7.61 18.82
N GLU A 27 2.70 6.55 18.12
CA GLU A 27 3.60 5.49 17.68
C GLU A 27 3.95 5.70 16.20
N PHE A 28 5.24 5.74 15.88
CA PHE A 28 5.69 5.88 14.50
C PHE A 28 5.92 4.52 13.85
N ALA A 29 4.92 3.98 13.16
CA ALA A 29 4.99 2.73 12.42
C ALA A 29 5.64 2.92 11.04
N SER A 30 6.91 2.53 10.89
CA SER A 30 7.58 2.52 9.60
C SER A 30 7.10 1.35 8.75
N ALA A 31 6.38 1.62 7.66
CA ALA A 31 5.88 0.57 6.77
C ALA A 31 6.99 -0.36 6.25
N THR A 32 8.15 0.18 5.90
CA THR A 32 9.29 -0.62 5.44
C THR A 32 9.77 -1.61 6.50
N ASP A 33 9.85 -1.15 7.75
CA ASP A 33 10.32 -1.99 8.86
C ASP A 33 9.26 -3.04 9.20
N TYR A 34 7.98 -2.67 9.20
CA TYR A 34 6.87 -3.60 9.42
C TYR A 34 6.82 -4.72 8.37
N TYR A 35 7.01 -4.39 7.08
CA TYR A 35 7.13 -5.40 6.03
C TYR A 35 8.33 -6.33 6.23
N LYS A 36 9.51 -5.76 6.53
CA LYS A 36 10.75 -6.53 6.68
C LYS A 36 10.78 -7.40 7.95
N ASN A 37 10.19 -6.91 9.03
CA ASN A 37 10.17 -7.60 10.32
C ASN A 37 9.02 -8.61 10.43
N GLY A 38 8.21 -8.76 9.37
CA GLY A 38 7.10 -9.72 9.35
C GLY A 38 5.84 -9.28 10.10
N ASN A 39 5.75 -8.03 10.54
CA ASN A 39 4.58 -7.53 11.26
C ASN A 39 3.29 -7.56 10.40
N PHE A 40 3.43 -7.59 9.08
CA PHE A 40 2.31 -7.70 8.13
C PHE A 40 2.09 -9.12 7.60
N ASP A 41 2.95 -10.09 7.92
CA ASP A 41 2.98 -11.41 7.28
C ASP A 41 1.67 -12.20 7.42
N GLU A 42 1.03 -12.15 8.60
CA GLU A 42 -0.28 -12.78 8.81
C GLU A 42 -1.34 -12.17 7.88
N THR A 43 -1.39 -10.84 7.79
CA THR A 43 -2.39 -10.16 6.97
C THR A 43 -2.08 -10.26 5.48
N LEU A 44 -0.80 -10.29 5.08
CA LEU A 44 -0.38 -10.60 3.71
C LEU A 44 -0.84 -12.01 3.30
N SER A 45 -0.77 -12.97 4.21
CA SER A 45 -1.30 -14.32 3.96
C SER A 45 -2.81 -14.32 3.72
N LYS A 46 -3.57 -13.55 4.51
CA LYS A 46 -5.02 -13.36 4.30
C LYS A 46 -5.34 -12.70 2.94
N ILE A 47 -4.53 -11.73 2.51
CA ILE A 47 -4.63 -11.12 1.18
C ILE A 47 -4.42 -12.17 0.08
N LEU A 48 -3.41 -13.03 0.21
CA LEU A 48 -3.13 -14.08 -0.76
C LEU A 48 -4.24 -15.12 -0.82
N GLU A 49 -4.76 -15.55 0.33
CA GLU A 49 -5.87 -16.50 0.44
C GLU A 49 -7.17 -15.97 -0.19
N ASN A 50 -7.33 -14.65 -0.23
CA ASN A 50 -8.48 -13.97 -0.83
C ASN A 50 -8.14 -13.25 -2.14
N TYR A 51 -7.10 -13.71 -2.84
CA TYR A 51 -6.56 -13.07 -4.04
C TYR A 51 -7.64 -12.78 -5.09
N GLU A 52 -8.43 -13.78 -5.47
CA GLU A 52 -9.48 -13.65 -6.49
C GLU A 52 -10.60 -12.68 -6.05
N ALA A 53 -10.98 -12.70 -4.78
CA ALA A 53 -11.98 -11.77 -4.26
C ALA A 53 -11.50 -10.31 -4.36
N ILE A 54 -10.22 -10.08 -4.09
CA ILE A 54 -9.60 -8.75 -4.20
C ILE A 54 -9.47 -8.31 -5.65
N ILE A 55 -9.08 -9.21 -6.54
CA ILE A 55 -9.07 -8.96 -7.99
C ILE A 55 -10.46 -8.50 -8.46
N ASN A 56 -11.51 -9.23 -8.10
CA ASN A 56 -12.89 -8.91 -8.48
C ASN A 56 -13.39 -7.56 -7.92
N ILE A 57 -12.87 -7.12 -6.78
CA ILE A 57 -13.17 -5.78 -6.22
C ILE A 57 -12.50 -4.67 -7.03
N ILE A 58 -11.27 -4.88 -7.49
CA ILE A 58 -10.44 -3.83 -8.09
C ILE A 58 -10.60 -3.73 -9.60
N LEU A 59 -10.67 -4.85 -10.32
CA LEU A 59 -10.72 -4.86 -11.78
C LEU A 59 -11.78 -3.96 -12.39
N PRO A 60 -13.03 -3.87 -11.86
CA PRO A 60 -14.05 -2.99 -12.41
C PRO A 60 -13.69 -1.48 -12.35
N THR A 61 -12.73 -1.11 -11.52
CA THR A 61 -12.37 0.30 -11.24
C THR A 61 -11.11 0.78 -11.96
N ILE A 62 -10.48 -0.07 -12.75
CA ILE A 62 -9.24 0.25 -13.47
C ILE A 62 -9.42 0.07 -14.98
N GLY A 63 -8.62 0.82 -15.76
CA GLY A 63 -8.65 0.75 -17.23
C GLY A 63 -8.17 -0.59 -17.79
N GLU A 64 -8.62 -0.92 -19.00
CA GLU A 64 -8.40 -2.23 -19.65
C GLU A 64 -6.91 -2.63 -19.74
N GLU A 65 -6.01 -1.68 -20.01
CA GLU A 65 -4.57 -1.97 -20.05
C GLU A 65 -4.03 -2.45 -18.72
N ARG A 66 -4.48 -1.85 -17.60
CA ARG A 66 -4.06 -2.25 -16.27
C ARG A 66 -4.69 -3.55 -15.80
N LYS A 67 -5.87 -3.91 -16.30
CA LYS A 67 -6.52 -5.18 -15.97
C LYS A 67 -5.67 -6.38 -16.34
N LYS A 68 -4.94 -6.30 -17.46
CA LYS A 68 -4.12 -7.39 -17.98
C LYS A 68 -2.96 -7.81 -17.07
N THR A 69 -2.48 -6.90 -16.25
CA THR A 69 -1.28 -7.09 -15.41
C THR A 69 -1.51 -6.80 -13.93
N TYR A 70 -2.76 -6.49 -13.56
CA TYR A 70 -3.05 -6.15 -12.17
C TYR A 70 -2.89 -7.36 -11.25
N SER A 71 -2.13 -7.16 -10.19
CA SER A 71 -2.07 -8.04 -9.02
C SER A 71 -2.03 -7.16 -7.77
N PRO A 72 -2.62 -7.56 -6.64
CA PRO A 72 -2.44 -6.86 -5.38
C PRO A 72 -0.98 -6.89 -4.90
N PHE A 73 -0.18 -7.87 -5.32
CA PHE A 73 1.23 -8.02 -4.94
C PHE A 73 2.17 -7.41 -5.95
N LEU A 74 3.19 -6.73 -5.44
CA LEU A 74 4.30 -6.14 -6.18
C LEU A 74 5.60 -6.76 -5.67
N PRO A 75 6.27 -7.63 -6.45
CA PRO A 75 7.55 -8.20 -6.05
C PRO A 75 8.62 -7.12 -5.87
N ILE A 76 9.56 -7.38 -4.98
CA ILE A 76 10.73 -6.54 -4.79
C ILE A 76 11.93 -7.25 -5.43
N CYS A 77 12.61 -6.57 -6.35
CA CYS A 77 13.82 -7.11 -6.98
C CYS A 77 14.89 -7.39 -5.91
N PRO A 78 15.38 -8.63 -5.79
CA PRO A 78 16.38 -8.96 -4.77
C PRO A 78 17.71 -8.24 -4.97
N ASP A 79 18.07 -7.95 -6.22
CA ASP A 79 19.35 -7.34 -6.58
C ASP A 79 19.36 -5.83 -6.35
N THR A 80 18.24 -5.16 -6.61
CA THR A 80 18.16 -3.68 -6.59
C THR A 80 17.32 -3.13 -5.45
N GLY A 81 16.49 -3.96 -4.80
CA GLY A 81 15.51 -3.53 -3.81
C GLY A 81 14.36 -2.68 -4.38
N GLN A 82 14.22 -2.62 -5.70
CA GLN A 82 13.15 -1.87 -6.35
C GLN A 82 11.85 -2.67 -6.38
N VAL A 83 10.72 -1.97 -6.16
CA VAL A 83 9.39 -2.54 -6.35
C VAL A 83 9.11 -2.68 -7.84
N LEU A 84 8.76 -3.89 -8.28
CA LEU A 84 8.49 -4.21 -9.67
C LEU A 84 6.98 -4.15 -9.95
N LEU A 85 6.62 -3.46 -11.04
CA LEU A 85 5.29 -3.58 -11.63
C LEU A 85 5.29 -4.80 -12.56
N ALA A 86 5.26 -5.97 -11.97
CA ALA A 86 5.36 -7.24 -12.67
C ALA A 86 3.97 -7.87 -12.86
N LYS A 87 3.81 -8.62 -13.94
CA LYS A 87 2.65 -9.47 -14.15
C LYS A 87 2.79 -10.72 -13.28
N VAL A 88 1.87 -10.93 -12.35
CA VAL A 88 1.77 -12.17 -11.58
C VAL A 88 1.09 -13.22 -12.45
N LEU A 89 1.73 -14.35 -12.61
CA LEU A 89 1.29 -15.46 -13.44
C LEU A 89 0.50 -16.50 -12.63
N ASP A 90 0.95 -16.75 -11.38
CA ASP A 90 0.34 -17.70 -10.48
C ASP A 90 0.67 -17.38 -9.02
N TYR A 91 -0.04 -17.99 -8.08
CA TYR A 91 0.21 -17.84 -6.66
C TYR A 91 0.00 -19.15 -5.89
N ASN A 92 0.76 -19.33 -4.82
CA ASN A 92 0.69 -20.51 -3.96
C ASN A 92 0.37 -20.11 -2.52
N THR A 93 -0.83 -20.44 -2.06
CA THR A 93 -1.29 -20.11 -0.72
C THR A 93 -0.60 -20.92 0.38
N LYS A 94 -0.09 -22.13 0.09
CA LYS A 94 0.62 -22.97 1.06
C LYS A 94 2.05 -22.46 1.27
N GLU A 95 2.76 -22.20 0.17
CA GLU A 95 4.14 -21.72 0.20
C GLU A 95 4.25 -20.20 0.44
N LYS A 96 3.10 -19.50 0.46
CA LYS A 96 3.04 -18.03 0.61
C LYS A 96 3.93 -17.33 -0.43
N SER A 97 3.79 -17.74 -1.68
CA SER A 97 4.60 -17.25 -2.82
C SER A 97 3.74 -16.84 -4.00
N ILE A 98 4.35 -16.05 -4.88
CA ILE A 98 3.82 -15.68 -6.20
C ILE A 98 4.85 -16.00 -7.28
N LEU A 99 4.37 -16.47 -8.43
CA LEU A 99 5.13 -16.59 -9.67
C LEU A 99 4.86 -15.33 -10.52
N TYR A 100 5.90 -14.66 -10.98
CA TYR A 100 5.76 -13.43 -11.77
C TYR A 100 6.74 -13.39 -12.94
N GLU A 101 6.36 -12.69 -13.99
CA GLU A 101 7.24 -12.37 -15.11
C GLU A 101 8.04 -11.10 -14.79
N HIS A 102 9.36 -11.20 -14.82
CA HIS A 102 10.23 -10.06 -14.53
C HIS A 102 10.14 -9.01 -15.67
N PRO A 103 9.78 -7.74 -15.38
CA PRO A 103 9.41 -6.78 -16.41
C PRO A 103 10.52 -6.45 -17.41
N ASN A 104 11.79 -6.62 -17.03
CA ASN A 104 12.92 -6.28 -17.90
C ASN A 104 13.53 -7.51 -18.61
N THR A 105 13.55 -8.67 -17.96
CA THR A 105 14.18 -9.88 -18.51
C THR A 105 13.18 -10.87 -19.10
N GLN A 106 11.88 -10.69 -18.80
CA GLN A 106 10.78 -11.60 -19.17
C GLN A 106 10.94 -13.03 -18.63
N GLU A 107 11.85 -13.21 -17.70
CA GLU A 107 12.02 -14.50 -16.99
C GLU A 107 10.94 -14.69 -15.93
N GLU A 108 10.46 -15.91 -15.81
CA GLU A 108 9.58 -16.30 -14.72
C GLU A 108 10.40 -16.44 -13.43
N LYS A 109 9.95 -15.79 -12.37
CA LYS A 109 10.59 -15.82 -11.06
C LYS A 109 9.55 -16.04 -9.97
N GLU A 110 9.89 -16.88 -9.02
CA GLU A 110 9.10 -17.09 -7.82
C GLU A 110 9.66 -16.28 -6.66
N THR A 111 8.79 -15.70 -5.84
CA THR A 111 9.17 -15.01 -4.62
C THR A 111 8.14 -15.20 -3.53
N SER A 112 8.59 -15.24 -2.27
CA SER A 112 7.69 -15.20 -1.12
C SER A 112 7.00 -13.83 -1.03
N ILE A 113 5.76 -13.82 -0.55
CA ILE A 113 5.06 -12.58 -0.22
C ILE A 113 5.44 -12.00 1.14
N LEU A 114 6.19 -12.77 1.96
CA LEU A 114 6.53 -12.48 3.35
C LEU A 114 7.91 -11.82 3.51
N GLY A 115 8.19 -11.31 4.70
CA GLY A 115 9.51 -10.80 5.08
C GLY A 115 10.00 -9.63 4.22
N GLY A 116 9.09 -8.83 3.69
CA GLY A 116 9.43 -7.66 2.87
C GLY A 116 9.93 -7.98 1.47
N LYS A 117 9.69 -9.20 0.94
CA LYS A 117 10.02 -9.58 -0.43
C LYS A 117 8.98 -9.13 -1.46
N CYS A 118 7.77 -8.82 -0.98
CA CYS A 118 6.72 -8.19 -1.76
C CYS A 118 6.18 -6.96 -1.03
N LYS A 119 5.56 -6.07 -1.79
CA LYS A 119 4.75 -4.97 -1.30
C LYS A 119 3.36 -5.08 -1.91
N LEU A 120 2.34 -4.55 -1.24
CA LEU A 120 1.01 -4.48 -1.82
C LEU A 120 0.80 -3.19 -2.64
N GLN A 121 -0.10 -3.27 -3.61
CA GLN A 121 -0.64 -2.09 -4.27
C GLN A 121 -1.52 -1.27 -3.32
N TRP A 122 -1.59 0.02 -3.56
CA TRP A 122 -2.15 1.07 -2.72
C TRP A 122 -3.43 0.69 -1.94
N LYS A 123 -4.49 0.26 -2.63
CA LYS A 123 -5.79 0.00 -1.98
C LYS A 123 -5.74 -1.27 -1.11
N ALA A 124 -5.01 -2.29 -1.56
CA ALA A 124 -4.80 -3.51 -0.80
C ALA A 124 -3.85 -3.28 0.40
N ASP A 125 -2.78 -2.47 0.21
CA ASP A 125 -1.85 -2.07 1.26
C ASP A 125 -2.58 -1.28 2.38
N TRP A 126 -3.50 -0.44 2.00
CA TRP A 126 -4.29 0.36 2.94
C TRP A 126 -5.21 -0.53 3.79
N ALA A 127 -5.98 -1.42 3.15
CA ALA A 127 -6.81 -2.40 3.85
C ALA A 127 -5.98 -3.32 4.75
N MET A 128 -4.83 -3.79 4.28
CA MET A 128 -3.90 -4.62 5.06
C MET A 128 -3.46 -3.93 6.33
N ARG A 129 -3.08 -2.64 6.25
CA ARG A 129 -2.67 -1.85 7.42
C ARG A 129 -3.80 -1.69 8.43
N TRP A 130 -5.02 -1.42 7.99
CA TRP A 130 -6.16 -1.32 8.88
C TRP A 130 -6.34 -2.57 9.73
N VAL A 131 -6.24 -3.74 9.09
CA VAL A 131 -6.38 -5.03 9.79
C VAL A 131 -5.17 -5.32 10.67
N ALA A 132 -3.95 -5.16 10.14
CA ALA A 132 -2.73 -5.52 10.85
C ALA A 132 -2.45 -4.62 12.08
N LEU A 133 -2.87 -3.35 12.01
CA LEU A 133 -2.63 -2.37 13.08
C LEU A 133 -3.87 -2.17 13.97
N GLY A 134 -5.00 -2.81 13.66
CA GLY A 134 -6.24 -2.64 14.43
C GLY A 134 -6.74 -1.20 14.42
N VAL A 135 -6.78 -0.56 13.24
CA VAL A 135 -7.16 0.84 13.11
C VAL A 135 -8.66 1.02 13.30
N ASP A 136 -9.08 1.76 14.31
CA ASP A 136 -10.48 2.05 14.62
C ASP A 136 -11.01 3.30 13.91
N TYR A 137 -10.13 4.28 13.66
CA TYR A 137 -10.51 5.56 13.07
C TYR A 137 -9.42 6.09 12.13
N GLU A 138 -9.83 6.56 10.95
CA GLU A 138 -8.93 7.20 10.01
C GLU A 138 -9.62 8.33 9.23
N MET A 139 -8.94 9.47 9.11
CA MET A 139 -9.39 10.60 8.29
C MET A 139 -8.75 10.56 6.91
N ALA A 140 -9.51 10.86 5.89
CA ALA A 140 -9.02 10.94 4.51
C ALA A 140 -9.53 12.19 3.80
N GLY A 141 -8.75 12.70 2.87
CA GLY A 141 -9.20 13.76 1.97
C GLY A 141 -10.34 13.28 1.06
N LYS A 142 -11.19 14.19 0.67
CA LYS A 142 -12.36 13.93 -0.20
C LYS A 142 -11.98 13.27 -1.54
N ASP A 143 -10.77 13.52 -2.03
CA ASP A 143 -10.21 12.90 -3.23
C ASP A 143 -9.86 11.40 -3.06
N LEU A 144 -9.91 10.88 -1.84
CA LEU A 144 -9.62 9.48 -1.52
C LEU A 144 -10.88 8.64 -1.21
N ILE A 145 -12.09 9.20 -1.29
CA ILE A 145 -13.35 8.52 -0.91
C ILE A 145 -13.50 7.17 -1.66
N GLU A 146 -13.25 7.15 -2.96
CA GLU A 146 -13.31 5.90 -3.73
C GLU A 146 -12.30 4.87 -3.24
N SER A 147 -11.06 5.31 -2.95
CA SER A 147 -10.01 4.44 -2.44
C SER A 147 -10.33 3.88 -1.06
N VAL A 148 -10.87 4.71 -0.16
CA VAL A 148 -11.37 4.29 1.17
C VAL A 148 -12.46 3.24 1.02
N THR A 149 -13.43 3.48 0.13
CA THR A 149 -14.54 2.54 -0.11
C THR A 149 -14.04 1.18 -0.62
N LEU A 150 -13.09 1.18 -1.57
CA LEU A 150 -12.53 -0.06 -2.12
C LEU A 150 -11.65 -0.78 -1.11
N SER A 151 -10.83 -0.05 -0.36
CA SER A 151 -10.04 -0.62 0.74
C SER A 151 -10.92 -1.23 1.82
N GLY A 152 -12.07 -0.61 2.13
CA GLY A 152 -13.07 -1.16 3.05
C GLY A 152 -13.68 -2.48 2.56
N LYS A 153 -13.93 -2.61 1.25
CA LYS A 153 -14.39 -3.89 0.66
C LYS A 153 -13.31 -4.98 0.76
N ILE A 154 -12.04 -4.62 0.50
CA ILE A 154 -10.92 -5.54 0.65
C ILE A 154 -10.75 -5.95 2.10
N CYS A 155 -10.80 -5.00 3.04
CA CYS A 155 -10.72 -5.24 4.48
C CYS A 155 -11.76 -6.28 4.92
N LYS A 156 -13.01 -6.13 4.47
CA LYS A 156 -14.09 -7.08 4.73
C LYS A 156 -13.82 -8.45 4.09
N ALA A 157 -13.28 -8.49 2.87
CA ALA A 157 -12.96 -9.74 2.18
C ALA A 157 -11.90 -10.57 2.90
N ILE A 158 -10.97 -9.93 3.60
CA ILE A 158 -9.94 -10.61 4.41
C ILE A 158 -10.34 -10.83 5.87
N GLY A 159 -11.64 -10.65 6.19
CA GLY A 159 -12.19 -10.91 7.52
C GLY A 159 -11.95 -9.82 8.56
N GLY A 160 -11.59 -8.60 8.12
CA GLY A 160 -11.40 -7.44 8.98
C GLY A 160 -12.55 -6.44 8.93
N PHE A 161 -12.42 -5.37 9.71
CA PHE A 161 -13.34 -4.25 9.75
C PHE A 161 -12.64 -2.98 9.27
N ALA A 162 -13.30 -2.24 8.39
CA ALA A 162 -12.81 -0.93 8.00
C ALA A 162 -12.98 0.06 9.16
N PRO A 163 -12.03 0.98 9.38
CA PRO A 163 -12.16 2.00 10.41
C PRO A 163 -13.36 2.92 10.16
N VAL A 164 -13.88 3.50 11.23
CA VAL A 164 -14.79 4.65 11.11
C VAL A 164 -14.01 5.81 10.51
N GLY A 165 -14.57 6.50 9.52
CA GLY A 165 -13.86 7.52 8.77
C GLY A 165 -14.52 8.89 8.79
N PHE A 166 -13.72 9.91 8.61
CA PHE A 166 -14.14 11.27 8.33
C PHE A 166 -13.43 11.75 7.06
N ASN A 167 -14.19 12.35 6.14
CA ASN A 167 -13.62 12.93 4.94
C ASN A 167 -13.58 14.46 5.07
N TYR A 168 -12.38 15.03 4.98
CA TYR A 168 -12.16 16.47 4.99
C TYR A 168 -12.03 17.02 3.58
N GLU A 169 -12.36 18.31 3.43
CA GLU A 169 -12.26 19.03 2.16
C GLU A 169 -10.79 19.20 1.74
N LEU A 170 -10.60 19.50 0.46
CA LEU A 170 -9.28 19.80 -0.07
C LEU A 170 -8.78 21.14 0.48
N PHE A 171 -7.47 21.22 0.72
CA PHE A 171 -6.82 22.46 1.08
C PHE A 171 -6.57 23.31 -0.16
N PHE A 172 -6.97 24.56 -0.08
CA PHE A 172 -6.80 25.55 -1.15
C PHE A 172 -5.87 26.68 -0.70
N ASP A 173 -5.16 27.26 -1.65
CA ASP A 173 -4.37 28.46 -1.44
C ASP A 173 -5.27 29.74 -1.43
N GLU A 174 -4.64 30.91 -1.24
CA GLU A 174 -5.33 32.20 -1.21
C GLU A 174 -6.06 32.53 -2.53
N LYS A 175 -5.69 31.90 -3.63
CA LYS A 175 -6.31 32.05 -4.95
C LYS A 175 -7.43 31.04 -5.22
N GLY A 176 -7.72 30.15 -4.27
CA GLY A 176 -8.70 29.08 -4.41
C GLY A 176 -8.20 27.91 -5.28
N GLU A 177 -6.88 27.77 -5.47
CA GLU A 177 -6.29 26.64 -6.17
C GLU A 177 -5.92 25.53 -5.17
N LYS A 178 -6.12 24.27 -5.57
CA LYS A 178 -5.72 23.12 -4.74
C LYS A 178 -4.21 23.17 -4.46
N ILE A 179 -3.84 23.16 -3.18
CA ILE A 179 -2.44 23.01 -2.75
C ILE A 179 -1.91 21.67 -3.20
N SER A 180 -0.81 21.65 -3.92
CA SER A 180 -0.20 20.43 -4.41
C SER A 180 1.33 20.50 -4.44
N LYS A 181 1.99 19.38 -4.14
CA LYS A 181 3.45 19.28 -4.16
C LYS A 181 4.06 19.60 -5.53
N SER A 182 3.34 19.33 -6.61
CA SER A 182 3.82 19.59 -7.98
C SER A 182 3.82 21.07 -8.34
N LYS A 183 3.01 21.87 -7.68
CA LYS A 183 2.94 23.33 -7.88
C LYS A 183 3.92 24.11 -6.99
N GLY A 184 4.51 23.46 -5.98
CA GLY A 184 5.48 24.08 -5.06
C GLY A 184 4.87 25.06 -4.04
N ASN A 185 3.56 24.97 -3.85
CA ASN A 185 2.80 25.74 -2.84
C ASN A 185 2.36 24.87 -1.66
#